data_c521815d55d7b6049f1b59daf4e5f01a
#
_entry.id   c521815d55d7b6049f1b59daf4e5f01a
#
_cell.length_a   1.000
_cell.length_b   1.000
_cell.length_c   1.000
_cell.angle_alpha   90.00
_cell.angle_beta   90.00
_cell.angle_gamma   90.00
#
_symmetry.space_group_name_H-M   'P 1'
#
loop_
_entity.id
_entity.type
_entity.pdbx_description
1 polymer ?
#
loop_
_entity_poly.entity_id
_entity_poly.type
_entity_poly.pdbx_seq_one_letter_code
_entity_poly.pdbx_strand_id
1 'polypeptide(L)'
;IWNWRTGELLRTLEGHTEGIVSLTYNDRVLASGSADSSIRIWNCQTGECFPLNGHRDWVNALQLWTAPSHGSSNPSMFLYSASDDFTIRLWDLQTRECLMVFQGHVGQVQSLKLVMMNQSTVQKLARGSMRVSGATEGGVVGSSYREDGDASTMPTSAQTSLGDSTSQASDRIPSRLLKAHERLCAANLVPPLPPYATLRDLEDGIFDDVLDETEAGTQKTGCKSKRPVLVSGSLDNTLKLWDVRTGRCFHTLFGHVEGVWCVDCDTLRIVSASHDRTIKVWDRDTAQCQITLVGHRRAVTTVALGDDKILSGSDDGDVRVWSFCTPEDAKPMPPTSTSTHTLPCTAASPPPPIPPTMNA
;
A
#
# COMPACT_ATOMS: atom_id res chain seq x y z
N ILE A 1 -24.15 -11.48 2.33
CA ILE A 1 -23.87 -11.78 3.74
C ILE A 1 -24.52 -13.12 4.07
N TRP A 2 -23.76 -14.03 4.59
CA TRP A 2 -24.20 -15.38 4.89
C TRP A 2 -24.04 -15.69 6.39
N ASN A 3 -24.95 -16.47 6.91
CA ASN A 3 -24.74 -17.07 8.23
C ASN A 3 -23.76 -18.25 8.09
N TRP A 4 -22.56 -18.11 8.63
CA TRP A 4 -21.50 -19.12 8.49
C TRP A 4 -21.82 -20.47 9.20
N ARG A 5 -22.75 -20.48 10.15
CA ARG A 5 -23.16 -21.71 10.88
C ARG A 5 -24.23 -22.48 10.11
N THR A 6 -25.21 -21.77 9.53
CA THR A 6 -26.35 -22.39 8.85
C THR A 6 -26.20 -22.47 7.35
N GLY A 7 -25.27 -21.69 6.75
CA GLY A 7 -25.14 -21.54 5.31
C GLY A 7 -26.26 -20.72 4.66
N GLU A 8 -27.12 -20.07 5.46
CA GLU A 8 -28.25 -19.31 4.99
C GLU A 8 -27.84 -17.92 4.49
N LEU A 9 -28.38 -17.50 3.35
CA LEU A 9 -28.18 -16.15 2.82
C LEU A 9 -29.02 -15.15 3.62
N LEU A 10 -28.36 -14.23 4.31
CA LEU A 10 -29.00 -13.20 5.12
C LEU A 10 -29.31 -11.93 4.33
N ARG A 11 -28.40 -11.51 3.46
CA ARG A 11 -28.53 -10.25 2.68
C ARG A 11 -27.64 -10.25 1.46
N THR A 12 -28.14 -9.69 0.36
CA THR A 12 -27.34 -9.30 -0.81
C THR A 12 -27.16 -7.79 -0.81
N LEU A 13 -25.93 -7.32 -1.05
CA LEU A 13 -25.59 -5.90 -1.17
C LEU A 13 -25.46 -5.60 -2.66
N GLU A 14 -26.43 -4.86 -3.22
CA GLU A 14 -26.51 -4.57 -4.64
C GLU A 14 -26.13 -3.12 -4.93
N GLY A 15 -25.46 -2.88 -6.08
CA GLY A 15 -25.14 -1.50 -6.46
C GLY A 15 -23.97 -1.33 -7.42
N HIS A 16 -22.93 -2.19 -7.36
CA HIS A 16 -21.86 -2.17 -8.38
C HIS A 16 -22.44 -2.61 -9.74
N THR A 17 -21.91 -2.04 -10.82
CA THR A 17 -22.34 -2.35 -12.19
C THR A 17 -21.48 -3.40 -12.86
N GLU A 18 -20.30 -3.66 -12.29
CA GLU A 18 -19.34 -4.67 -12.76
C GLU A 18 -18.82 -5.53 -11.61
N GLY A 19 -17.90 -6.44 -11.91
CA GLY A 19 -17.35 -7.39 -10.96
C GLY A 19 -16.68 -6.71 -9.77
N ILE A 20 -16.90 -7.27 -8.57
CA ILE A 20 -16.22 -6.83 -7.33
C ILE A 20 -14.88 -7.54 -7.26
N VAL A 21 -13.81 -6.77 -7.17
CA VAL A 21 -12.42 -7.26 -7.18
C VAL A 21 -11.85 -7.34 -5.77
N SER A 22 -12.23 -6.41 -4.90
CA SER A 22 -11.66 -6.33 -3.55
C SER A 22 -12.70 -6.00 -2.49
N LEU A 23 -12.46 -6.53 -1.29
CA LEU A 23 -13.27 -6.29 -0.09
C LEU A 23 -12.38 -6.05 1.11
N THR A 24 -12.80 -5.14 1.96
CA THR A 24 -12.27 -4.98 3.32
C THR A 24 -13.40 -4.60 4.27
N TYR A 25 -13.32 -5.03 5.52
CA TYR A 25 -14.39 -4.76 6.48
C TYR A 25 -13.87 -4.61 7.91
N ASN A 26 -14.70 -3.99 8.75
CA ASN A 26 -14.61 -4.02 10.19
C ASN A 26 -16.01 -4.22 10.79
N ASP A 27 -16.15 -4.10 12.09
CA ASP A 27 -17.43 -4.34 12.79
C ASP A 27 -18.57 -3.39 12.37
N ARG A 28 -18.28 -2.27 11.72
CA ARG A 28 -19.25 -1.22 11.36
C ARG A 28 -19.47 -1.09 9.87
N VAL A 29 -18.41 -1.18 9.09
CA VAL A 29 -18.43 -0.89 7.65
C VAL A 29 -17.76 -2.00 6.86
N LEU A 30 -18.30 -2.24 5.67
CA LEU A 30 -17.67 -3.00 4.60
C LEU A 30 -17.37 -2.04 3.45
N ALA A 31 -16.20 -2.16 2.87
CA ALA A 31 -15.83 -1.46 1.66
C ALA A 31 -15.61 -2.47 0.53
N SER A 32 -16.17 -2.20 -0.64
CA SER A 32 -16.00 -3.00 -1.85
C SER A 32 -15.40 -2.16 -2.96
N GLY A 33 -14.40 -2.69 -3.65
CA GLY A 33 -13.79 -2.13 -4.84
C GLY A 33 -14.14 -2.97 -6.07
N SER A 34 -14.42 -2.31 -7.17
CA SER A 34 -14.98 -2.94 -8.37
C SER A 34 -14.24 -2.55 -9.64
N ALA A 35 -14.44 -3.35 -10.65
CA ALA A 35 -14.06 -3.10 -12.04
C ALA A 35 -14.81 -1.88 -12.64
N ASP A 36 -15.95 -1.46 -12.05
CA ASP A 36 -16.64 -0.23 -12.41
C ASP A 36 -15.92 1.05 -11.97
N SER A 37 -14.67 0.95 -11.49
CA SER A 37 -13.82 2.02 -10.97
C SER A 37 -14.36 2.75 -9.73
N SER A 38 -15.44 2.29 -9.16
CA SER A 38 -16.03 2.83 -7.94
C SER A 38 -15.66 2.01 -6.70
N ILE A 39 -15.71 2.67 -5.55
CA ILE A 39 -15.68 2.04 -4.25
C ILE A 39 -17.03 2.25 -3.61
N ARG A 40 -17.61 1.24 -2.97
CA ARG A 40 -18.82 1.39 -2.19
C ARG A 40 -18.57 1.09 -0.74
N ILE A 41 -19.11 1.93 0.12
CA ILE A 41 -19.04 1.79 1.57
C ILE A 41 -20.43 1.43 2.06
N TRP A 42 -20.50 0.30 2.74
CA TRP A 42 -21.75 -0.29 3.23
C TRP A 42 -21.76 -0.26 4.75
N ASN A 43 -22.84 0.22 5.34
CA ASN A 43 -23.08 0.04 6.75
C ASN A 43 -23.54 -1.41 6.99
N CYS A 44 -22.79 -2.18 7.76
CA CYS A 44 -23.09 -3.60 8.00
C CYS A 44 -24.41 -3.81 8.73
N GLN A 45 -24.87 -2.83 9.51
CA GLN A 45 -26.10 -2.94 10.31
C GLN A 45 -27.33 -2.52 9.48
N THR A 46 -27.30 -1.35 8.85
CA THR A 46 -28.45 -0.81 8.11
C THR A 46 -28.53 -1.29 6.67
N GLY A 47 -27.39 -1.64 6.07
CA GLY A 47 -27.26 -1.95 4.64
C GLY A 47 -27.22 -0.73 3.74
N GLU A 48 -27.28 0.48 4.32
CA GLU A 48 -27.09 1.71 3.55
C GLU A 48 -25.71 1.77 2.93
N CYS A 49 -25.63 2.30 1.70
CA CYS A 49 -24.36 2.46 1.05
C CYS A 49 -24.18 3.85 0.43
N PHE A 50 -22.91 4.26 0.29
CA PHE A 50 -22.54 5.41 -0.51
C PHE A 50 -21.32 5.10 -1.37
N PRO A 51 -21.25 5.66 -2.60
CA PRO A 51 -20.10 5.49 -3.45
C PRO A 51 -18.98 6.51 -3.12
N LEU A 52 -17.72 6.09 -3.34
CA LEU A 52 -16.56 6.96 -3.43
C LEU A 52 -16.05 6.88 -4.88
N ASN A 53 -16.15 8.00 -5.59
CA ASN A 53 -15.77 8.10 -6.99
C ASN A 53 -14.48 8.89 -7.14
N GLY A 54 -13.60 8.45 -8.06
CA GLY A 54 -12.36 9.18 -8.34
C GLY A 54 -11.31 8.35 -9.04
N HIS A 55 -11.22 7.04 -8.81
CA HIS A 55 -10.42 6.16 -9.65
C HIS A 55 -10.96 6.15 -11.08
N ARG A 56 -10.08 5.83 -12.02
CA ARG A 56 -10.39 5.82 -13.46
C ARG A 56 -10.39 4.43 -14.05
N ASP A 57 -10.05 3.43 -13.23
CA ASP A 57 -9.96 2.04 -13.63
C ASP A 57 -10.22 1.14 -12.40
N TRP A 58 -10.12 -0.17 -12.56
CA TRP A 58 -10.42 -1.19 -11.56
C TRP A 58 -9.80 -0.89 -10.20
N VAL A 59 -10.56 -1.13 -9.14
CA VAL A 59 -10.08 -0.99 -7.75
C VAL A 59 -9.71 -2.36 -7.22
N ASN A 60 -8.40 -2.65 -7.24
CA ASN A 60 -7.86 -3.98 -6.99
C ASN A 60 -7.64 -4.30 -5.51
N ALA A 61 -7.36 -3.30 -4.70
CA ALA A 61 -7.11 -3.52 -3.27
C ALA A 61 -7.66 -2.39 -2.42
N LEU A 62 -8.12 -2.76 -1.25
CA LEU A 62 -8.68 -1.86 -0.24
C LEU A 62 -8.08 -2.19 1.13
N GLN A 63 -7.76 -1.16 1.90
CA GLN A 63 -7.31 -1.29 3.28
C GLN A 63 -8.03 -0.27 4.16
N LEU A 64 -8.92 -0.74 5.02
CA LEU A 64 -9.54 0.08 6.06
C LEU A 64 -8.54 0.35 7.18
N TRP A 65 -8.63 1.55 7.71
CA TRP A 65 -7.88 1.96 8.87
C TRP A 65 -8.74 2.79 9.82
N THR A 66 -8.80 2.33 11.06
CA THR A 66 -9.51 3.01 12.13
C THR A 66 -8.49 3.65 13.05
N ALA A 67 -8.55 4.95 13.17
CA ALA A 67 -7.66 5.67 14.06
C ALA A 67 -7.96 5.32 15.53
N PRO A 68 -6.94 5.10 16.36
CA PRO A 68 -7.14 4.92 17.79
C PRO A 68 -7.74 6.20 18.37
N SER A 69 -8.96 6.10 18.90
CA SER A 69 -9.66 7.24 19.52
C SER A 69 -9.31 7.33 21.00
N HIS A 70 -8.60 8.38 21.41
CA HIS A 70 -8.50 8.73 22.81
C HIS A 70 -9.76 9.51 23.25
N GLY A 71 -10.77 8.79 23.75
CA GLY A 71 -11.94 9.40 24.38
C GLY A 71 -13.07 9.89 23.47
N SER A 72 -12.99 9.73 22.17
CA SER A 72 -14.11 10.02 21.25
C SER A 72 -14.98 8.78 21.04
N SER A 73 -16.29 8.93 21.18
CA SER A 73 -17.26 7.88 20.89
C SER A 73 -17.33 7.47 19.41
N ASN A 74 -16.69 8.25 18.52
CA ASN A 74 -16.73 8.02 17.08
C ASN A 74 -15.30 8.09 16.50
N PRO A 75 -14.62 6.92 16.32
CA PRO A 75 -13.27 6.90 15.78
C PRO A 75 -13.28 7.36 14.31
N SER A 76 -12.27 8.14 13.92
CA SER A 76 -12.06 8.51 12.52
C SER A 76 -11.70 7.25 11.72
N MET A 77 -12.39 7.07 10.58
CA MET A 77 -12.16 5.94 9.68
C MET A 77 -11.65 6.42 8.35
N PHE A 78 -10.57 5.81 7.90
CA PHE A 78 -9.94 6.07 6.62
C PHE A 78 -9.90 4.81 5.77
N LEU A 79 -9.85 5.00 4.47
CA LEU A 79 -9.72 3.91 3.49
C LEU A 79 -8.58 4.24 2.52
N TYR A 80 -7.68 3.29 2.33
CA TYR A 80 -6.74 3.30 1.22
C TYR A 80 -7.28 2.41 0.12
N SER A 81 -7.14 2.85 -1.13
CA SER A 81 -7.54 2.09 -2.32
C SER A 81 -6.44 2.10 -3.36
N ALA A 82 -6.20 0.97 -4.01
CA ALA A 82 -5.26 0.82 -5.12
C ALA A 82 -6.02 0.46 -6.39
N SER A 83 -5.54 0.97 -7.53
CA SER A 83 -6.24 0.84 -8.79
C SER A 83 -5.30 0.57 -9.97
N ASP A 84 -5.89 0.05 -11.04
CA ASP A 84 -5.28 -0.08 -12.36
C ASP A 84 -4.98 1.28 -13.00
N ASP A 85 -5.50 2.39 -12.45
CA ASP A 85 -5.14 3.76 -12.84
C ASP A 85 -3.75 4.22 -12.35
N PHE A 86 -2.92 3.29 -11.81
CA PHE A 86 -1.56 3.46 -11.29
C PHE A 86 -1.49 4.29 -10.02
N THR A 87 -2.64 4.66 -9.45
CA THR A 87 -2.69 5.48 -8.24
C THR A 87 -3.20 4.71 -7.03
N ILE A 88 -2.82 5.21 -5.87
CA ILE A 88 -3.40 4.85 -4.60
C ILE A 88 -4.10 6.09 -4.04
N ARG A 89 -5.24 5.94 -3.39
CA ARG A 89 -5.99 7.05 -2.82
C ARG A 89 -6.28 6.83 -1.35
N LEU A 90 -6.23 7.91 -0.60
CA LEU A 90 -6.67 7.98 0.80
C LEU A 90 -8.01 8.71 0.87
N TRP A 91 -8.98 8.08 1.48
CA TRP A 91 -10.34 8.60 1.66
C TRP A 91 -10.67 8.77 3.14
N ASP A 92 -11.32 9.87 3.48
CA ASP A 92 -11.98 10.04 4.76
C ASP A 92 -13.43 9.57 4.63
N LEU A 93 -13.80 8.51 5.36
CA LEU A 93 -15.15 7.94 5.29
C LEU A 93 -16.20 8.82 5.97
N GLN A 94 -15.79 9.76 6.81
CA GLN A 94 -16.68 10.68 7.49
C GLN A 94 -17.13 11.82 6.56
N THR A 95 -16.17 12.42 5.83
CA THR A 95 -16.45 13.49 4.86
C THR A 95 -16.73 12.95 3.45
N ARG A 96 -16.42 11.69 3.19
CA ARG A 96 -16.52 11.05 1.88
C ARG A 96 -15.62 11.69 0.81
N GLU A 97 -14.55 12.36 1.24
CA GLU A 97 -13.62 13.06 0.36
C GLU A 97 -12.33 12.26 0.15
N CYS A 98 -11.76 12.39 -1.05
CA CYS A 98 -10.40 11.93 -1.31
C CYS A 98 -9.42 12.95 -0.74
N LEU A 99 -8.72 12.59 0.34
CA LEU A 99 -7.75 13.45 0.99
C LEU A 99 -6.44 13.54 0.22
N MET A 100 -5.96 12.40 -0.31
CA MET A 100 -4.64 12.30 -0.90
C MET A 100 -4.61 11.30 -2.05
N VAL A 101 -3.76 11.58 -3.04
CA VAL A 101 -3.48 10.69 -4.17
C VAL A 101 -1.98 10.42 -4.17
N PHE A 102 -1.60 9.14 -4.04
CA PHE A 102 -0.22 8.68 -4.12
C PHE A 102 0.10 8.34 -5.57
N GLN A 103 1.11 8.99 -6.11
CA GLN A 103 1.54 8.82 -7.51
C GLN A 103 3.01 8.43 -7.56
N GLY A 104 3.37 7.55 -8.49
CA GLY A 104 4.74 7.10 -8.67
C GLY A 104 4.90 5.67 -9.16
N HIS A 105 3.85 4.82 -9.10
CA HIS A 105 3.83 3.59 -9.88
C HIS A 105 3.62 3.91 -11.37
N VAL A 106 4.25 3.12 -12.22
CA VAL A 106 4.11 3.19 -13.69
C VAL A 106 3.34 2.00 -14.25
N GLY A 107 2.82 1.14 -13.38
CA GLY A 107 1.95 0.02 -13.70
C GLY A 107 0.80 -0.08 -12.69
N GLN A 108 -0.12 -0.97 -12.99
CA GLN A 108 -1.32 -1.24 -12.19
C GLN A 108 -0.95 -1.64 -10.76
N VAL A 109 -1.61 -1.05 -9.76
CA VAL A 109 -1.38 -1.36 -8.35
C VAL A 109 -2.34 -2.44 -7.90
N GLN A 110 -1.80 -3.61 -7.56
CA GLN A 110 -2.59 -4.81 -7.29
C GLN A 110 -2.83 -5.06 -5.81
N SER A 111 -1.97 -4.55 -4.95
CA SER A 111 -2.00 -4.91 -3.54
C SER A 111 -1.55 -3.76 -2.64
N LEU A 112 -2.15 -3.69 -1.46
CA LEU A 112 -1.87 -2.70 -0.42
C LEU A 112 -1.77 -3.34 0.95
N LYS A 113 -0.86 -2.82 1.77
CA LYS A 113 -0.81 -3.14 3.21
C LYS A 113 -0.37 -1.92 4.01
N LEU A 114 -1.09 -1.61 5.08
CA LEU A 114 -0.70 -0.57 6.03
C LEU A 114 0.07 -1.19 7.18
N VAL A 115 1.24 -0.65 7.48
CA VAL A 115 2.12 -1.15 8.56
C VAL A 115 2.57 0.00 9.46
N MET A 116 2.82 -0.32 10.73
CA MET A 116 3.38 0.64 11.69
C MET A 116 4.90 0.46 11.75
N MET A 117 5.67 1.41 11.24
CA MET A 117 7.14 1.40 11.24
C MET A 117 7.71 2.36 12.26
N ASN A 118 8.93 2.06 12.76
CA ASN A 118 9.65 3.00 13.60
C ASN A 118 10.08 4.21 12.78
N GLN A 119 9.93 5.40 13.35
CA GLN A 119 10.29 6.64 12.69
C GLN A 119 11.76 6.67 12.24
N SER A 120 12.67 6.22 13.10
CA SER A 120 14.10 6.13 12.76
C SER A 120 14.37 5.24 11.54
N THR A 121 13.62 4.14 11.39
CA THR A 121 13.72 3.26 10.23
C THR A 121 13.28 3.98 8.95
N VAL A 122 12.13 4.66 8.99
CA VAL A 122 11.61 5.39 7.81
C VAL A 122 12.58 6.49 7.38
N GLN A 123 13.12 7.28 8.31
CA GLN A 123 14.12 8.31 8.01
C GLN A 123 15.40 7.73 7.41
N LYS A 124 15.86 6.58 7.93
CA LYS A 124 17.04 5.88 7.40
C LYS A 124 16.83 5.41 5.95
N LEU A 125 15.69 4.81 5.66
CA LEU A 125 15.32 4.34 4.32
C LEU A 125 15.18 5.50 3.33
N ALA A 126 14.52 6.60 3.74
CA ALA A 126 14.37 7.79 2.92
C ALA A 126 15.73 8.42 2.54
N ARG A 127 16.65 8.55 3.51
CA ARG A 127 18.01 9.07 3.26
C ARG A 127 18.84 8.14 2.37
N GLY A 128 18.66 6.83 2.50
CA GLY A 128 19.32 5.83 1.64
C GLY A 128 18.90 5.92 0.19
N SER A 129 17.62 6.16 -0.08
CA SER A 129 17.07 6.33 -1.42
C SER A 129 17.61 7.57 -2.14
N MET A 130 17.79 8.69 -1.43
CA MET A 130 18.34 9.93 -2.00
C MET A 130 19.81 9.80 -2.44
N ARG A 131 20.60 8.94 -1.80
CA ARG A 131 22.02 8.73 -2.18
C ARG A 131 22.20 7.95 -3.45
N VAL A 132 21.27 7.08 -3.82
CA VAL A 132 21.34 6.28 -5.05
C VAL A 132 20.96 7.11 -6.27
N SER A 133 20.02 8.04 -6.15
CA SER A 133 19.61 8.93 -7.25
C SER A 133 20.63 10.04 -7.57
N GLY A 134 21.52 10.38 -6.63
CA GLY A 134 22.57 11.38 -6.84
C GLY A 134 23.88 10.85 -7.45
N ALA A 135 24.02 9.54 -7.63
CA ALA A 135 25.27 8.90 -8.12
C ALA A 135 25.32 8.70 -9.63
N THR A 136 24.30 9.10 -10.39
CA THR A 136 24.24 8.94 -11.84
C THR A 136 24.59 10.19 -12.66
N GLU A 137 24.99 11.30 -12.02
CA GLU A 137 25.53 12.47 -12.72
C GLU A 137 27.03 12.65 -12.40
N GLY A 138 27.89 11.88 -13.04
CA GLY A 138 29.33 12.11 -12.94
C GLY A 138 30.19 10.96 -13.46
N GLY A 139 30.31 10.83 -14.76
CA GLY A 139 31.25 9.84 -15.31
C GLY A 139 31.15 9.63 -16.82
N VAL A 140 31.18 10.69 -17.61
CA VAL A 140 31.49 10.55 -19.01
C VAL A 140 33.00 10.78 -19.16
N VAL A 141 33.76 9.71 -19.30
CA VAL A 141 35.15 9.73 -19.74
C VAL A 141 35.14 10.04 -21.24
N GLY A 142 35.65 11.19 -21.57
CA GLY A 142 35.79 11.65 -22.94
C GLY A 142 36.74 10.77 -23.76
N SER A 143 36.27 10.32 -24.90
CA SER A 143 37.11 9.88 -26.01
C SER A 143 37.07 10.96 -27.08
N SER A 144 38.24 11.51 -27.33
CA SER A 144 38.52 12.55 -28.31
C SER A 144 38.39 12.04 -29.73
N TYR A 145 37.58 12.69 -30.54
CA TYR A 145 37.83 12.85 -31.97
C TYR A 145 37.73 14.32 -32.33
N ARG A 146 38.82 14.84 -32.91
CA ARG A 146 38.91 16.15 -33.56
C ARG A 146 38.29 16.03 -34.94
N GLU A 147 37.49 16.99 -35.34
CA GLU A 147 37.45 17.50 -36.73
C GLU A 147 37.08 18.97 -36.70
N ASP A 148 37.81 19.70 -37.55
CA ASP A 148 37.90 21.14 -37.70
C ASP A 148 36.71 21.71 -38.50
N GLY A 149 36.41 23.00 -38.27
CA GLY A 149 35.74 23.79 -39.31
C GLY A 149 34.63 24.73 -38.85
N ASP A 150 35.03 25.90 -38.65
CA ASP A 150 34.63 27.17 -39.24
C ASP A 150 33.63 28.07 -38.49
N ALA A 151 34.08 29.31 -38.44
CA ALA A 151 33.54 30.47 -37.79
C ALA A 151 32.32 31.07 -38.51
N SER A 152 31.38 31.62 -37.76
CA SER A 152 30.89 33.00 -37.97
C SER A 152 29.84 33.46 -36.98
N THR A 153 30.17 34.62 -36.38
CA THR A 153 29.30 35.74 -35.95
C THR A 153 28.25 35.61 -34.88
N MET A 154 28.62 36.21 -33.76
CA MET A 154 27.72 36.84 -32.80
C MET A 154 26.86 37.97 -33.42
N PRO A 155 25.73 38.34 -32.80
CA PRO A 155 25.77 39.61 -32.11
C PRO A 155 25.20 39.61 -30.67
N THR A 156 25.80 40.51 -29.96
CA THR A 156 25.65 41.03 -28.61
C THR A 156 24.25 41.53 -28.24
N SER A 157 24.00 41.46 -26.94
CA SER A 157 23.21 42.40 -26.10
C SER A 157 21.69 42.22 -25.98
N ALA A 158 21.29 41.80 -24.77
CA ALA A 158 20.41 42.62 -23.91
C ALA A 158 20.37 42.00 -22.48
N GLN A 159 21.05 42.64 -21.56
CA GLN A 159 20.82 42.53 -20.14
C GLN A 159 19.43 43.15 -19.84
N THR A 160 18.51 42.36 -19.40
CA THR A 160 17.35 42.82 -18.65
C THR A 160 17.32 42.05 -17.31
N SER A 161 17.65 42.79 -16.30
CA SER A 161 17.42 42.48 -14.90
C SER A 161 15.93 42.22 -14.69
N LEU A 162 15.53 40.96 -14.46
CA LEU A 162 14.23 40.63 -13.93
C LEU A 162 14.42 40.06 -12.55
N GLY A 163 13.83 40.77 -11.60
CA GLY A 163 13.95 40.57 -10.18
C GLY A 163 13.43 39.22 -9.72
N ASP A 164 14.12 38.76 -8.74
CA ASP A 164 13.89 37.65 -7.84
C ASP A 164 12.51 37.76 -7.17
N SER A 165 11.49 37.12 -7.76
CA SER A 165 10.14 37.02 -7.16
C SER A 165 9.47 35.65 -7.35
N THR A 166 10.21 34.63 -7.84
CA THR A 166 9.64 33.31 -8.12
C THR A 166 9.98 32.21 -7.08
N SER A 167 10.81 32.51 -6.07
CA SER A 167 11.22 31.51 -5.07
C SER A 167 10.24 31.34 -3.87
N GLN A 168 9.32 32.29 -3.65
CA GLN A 168 8.42 32.23 -2.49
C GLN A 168 7.10 31.48 -2.71
N ALA A 169 6.75 31.12 -3.94
CA ALA A 169 5.49 30.43 -4.22
C ALA A 169 5.57 28.90 -4.11
N SER A 170 6.79 28.32 -4.12
CA SER A 170 7.02 26.87 -4.11
C SER A 170 7.07 26.25 -2.70
N ASP A 171 7.26 27.06 -1.66
CA ASP A 171 7.46 26.56 -0.28
C ASP A 171 6.15 26.47 0.53
N ARG A 172 5.03 26.94 -0.01
CA ARG A 172 3.74 26.81 0.68
C ARG A 172 3.18 25.40 0.53
N ILE A 173 2.75 24.84 1.67
CA ILE A 173 2.05 23.55 1.67
C ILE A 173 0.75 23.71 0.85
N PRO A 174 0.51 22.86 -0.18
CA PRO A 174 -0.72 22.88 -0.94
C PRO A 174 -1.94 22.71 -0.02
N SER A 175 -2.99 23.49 -0.22
CA SER A 175 -4.20 23.49 0.64
C SER A 175 -4.81 22.10 0.81
N ARG A 176 -4.71 21.23 -0.22
CA ARG A 176 -5.19 19.85 -0.17
C ARG A 176 -4.35 18.99 0.77
N LEU A 177 -3.04 19.16 0.75
CA LEU A 177 -2.12 18.42 1.63
C LEU A 177 -2.27 18.91 3.08
N LEU A 178 -2.44 20.22 3.29
CA LEU A 178 -2.71 20.79 4.60
C LEU A 178 -4.02 20.23 5.19
N LYS A 179 -5.10 20.20 4.41
CA LYS A 179 -6.38 19.61 4.83
C LYS A 179 -6.26 18.13 5.18
N ALA A 180 -5.51 17.37 4.39
CA ALA A 180 -5.22 15.95 4.68
C ALA A 180 -4.45 15.81 5.99
N HIS A 181 -3.41 16.63 6.19
CA HIS A 181 -2.62 16.63 7.41
C HIS A 181 -3.46 17.00 8.64
N GLU A 182 -4.30 18.03 8.57
CA GLU A 182 -5.22 18.43 9.64
C GLU A 182 -6.15 17.27 10.04
N ARG A 183 -6.68 16.51 9.06
CA ARG A 183 -7.53 15.35 9.32
C ARG A 183 -6.75 14.20 9.98
N LEU A 184 -5.54 13.95 9.55
CA LEU A 184 -4.66 12.95 10.16
C LEU A 184 -4.24 13.36 11.57
N CYS A 185 -4.01 14.66 11.80
CA CYS A 185 -3.75 15.23 13.12
C CYS A 185 -4.94 15.07 14.06
N ALA A 186 -6.15 15.40 13.61
CA ALA A 186 -7.37 15.23 14.38
C ALA A 186 -7.61 13.74 14.78
N ALA A 187 -7.05 12.83 14.01
CA ALA A 187 -7.06 11.40 14.27
C ALA A 187 -5.87 10.91 15.12
N ASN A 188 -5.03 11.81 15.63
CA ASN A 188 -3.78 11.51 16.37
C ASN A 188 -2.78 10.61 15.62
N LEU A 189 -2.74 10.74 14.31
CA LEU A 189 -1.89 9.90 13.45
C LEU A 189 -0.60 10.58 13.06
N VAL A 190 -0.63 11.90 13.06
CA VAL A 190 0.51 12.77 12.80
C VAL A 190 0.49 13.94 13.78
N PRO A 191 1.63 14.51 14.17
CA PRO A 191 1.67 15.68 15.02
C PRO A 191 1.15 16.91 14.29
N PRO A 192 0.64 17.93 15.00
CA PRO A 192 0.21 19.19 14.40
C PRO A 192 1.39 19.92 13.75
N LEU A 193 1.15 20.55 12.60
CA LEU A 193 2.13 21.41 11.96
C LEU A 193 2.26 22.72 12.73
N PRO A 194 3.48 23.25 12.96
CA PRO A 194 3.65 24.59 13.47
C PRO A 194 3.18 25.62 12.43
N PRO A 195 2.78 26.83 12.88
CA PRO A 195 2.16 27.85 12.02
C PRO A 195 3.06 28.38 10.90
N TYR A 196 4.36 28.14 10.97
CA TYR A 196 5.36 28.54 9.99
C TYR A 196 5.88 27.37 9.12
N ALA A 197 5.24 26.20 9.21
CA ALA A 197 5.68 25.03 8.46
C ALA A 197 5.64 25.25 6.96
N THR A 198 6.67 24.82 6.28
CA THR A 198 6.78 24.79 4.82
C THR A 198 6.54 23.38 4.28
N LEU A 199 6.35 23.28 2.97
CA LEU A 199 6.25 21.97 2.31
C LEU A 199 7.52 21.14 2.51
N ARG A 200 8.68 21.78 2.47
CA ARG A 200 9.98 21.14 2.67
C ARG A 200 10.11 20.59 4.09
N ASP A 201 9.68 21.34 5.10
CA ASP A 201 9.71 20.88 6.49
C ASP A 201 8.82 19.64 6.70
N LEU A 202 7.66 19.60 6.03
CA LEU A 202 6.78 18.43 6.04
C LEU A 202 7.43 17.21 5.37
N GLU A 203 8.19 17.45 4.30
CA GLU A 203 8.91 16.41 3.56
C GLU A 203 10.12 15.87 4.32
N ASP A 204 10.88 16.75 4.93
CA ASP A 204 12.09 16.41 5.69
C ASP A 204 11.76 15.78 7.06
N GLY A 205 10.51 15.87 7.51
CA GLY A 205 10.07 15.30 8.79
C GLY A 205 10.66 16.02 10.00
N ILE A 206 11.09 17.28 9.85
CA ILE A 206 11.81 18.08 10.87
C ILE A 206 10.97 18.23 12.15
N PHE A 207 9.65 18.17 12.06
CA PHE A 207 8.75 18.32 13.22
C PHE A 207 8.63 17.06 14.08
N ASP A 208 9.11 15.95 13.61
CA ASP A 208 9.09 14.70 14.39
C ASP A 208 10.11 14.76 15.56
N ASP A 209 11.14 15.60 15.45
CA ASP A 209 12.18 15.75 16.50
C ASP A 209 11.78 16.77 17.58
N VAL A 210 10.84 17.70 17.30
CA VAL A 210 10.45 18.80 18.22
C VAL A 210 9.62 18.31 19.41
N LEU A 211 8.93 17.18 19.28
CA LEU A 211 8.14 16.62 20.39
C LEU A 211 8.99 15.92 21.45
N ASP A 212 10.25 15.58 21.14
CA ASP A 212 11.17 14.95 22.10
C ASP A 212 11.87 15.96 23.03
N GLU A 213 11.84 17.27 22.70
CA GLU A 213 12.57 18.30 23.48
C GLU A 213 11.71 19.05 24.49
N THR A 214 10.38 18.96 24.45
CA THR A 214 9.52 19.74 25.34
C THR A 214 9.20 19.08 26.69
N GLU A 215 9.60 17.83 26.90
CA GLU A 215 9.56 17.17 28.21
C GLU A 215 10.95 17.01 28.83
N ALA A 216 11.61 18.12 29.11
CA ALA A 216 12.82 18.14 29.93
C ALA A 216 12.47 17.82 31.38
N GLY A 217 12.48 16.56 31.74
CA GLY A 217 12.34 16.17 33.14
C GLY A 217 12.08 14.71 33.49
N THR A 218 11.77 13.85 32.54
CA THR A 218 11.50 12.44 32.87
C THR A 218 12.41 11.52 32.05
N GLN A 219 12.96 10.50 32.70
CA GLN A 219 13.92 9.54 32.16
C GLN A 219 13.48 9.03 30.77
N LYS A 220 14.41 9.12 29.80
CA LYS A 220 14.30 8.54 28.44
C LYS A 220 14.00 7.04 28.50
N THR A 221 12.75 6.67 28.69
CA THR A 221 12.28 5.38 28.21
C THR A 221 12.11 5.54 26.73
N GLY A 222 13.04 5.00 25.93
CA GLY A 222 13.06 5.11 24.48
C GLY A 222 11.80 4.50 23.83
N CYS A 223 10.69 5.18 23.93
CA CYS A 223 9.49 4.87 23.19
C CYS A 223 9.72 5.29 21.74
N LYS A 224 10.18 4.34 20.94
CA LYS A 224 10.37 4.52 19.51
C LYS A 224 9.00 4.86 18.91
N SER A 225 8.78 6.12 18.57
CA SER A 225 7.54 6.56 17.93
C SER A 225 7.31 5.75 16.65
N LYS A 226 6.15 5.08 16.58
CA LYS A 226 5.74 4.32 15.40
C LYS A 226 4.86 5.20 14.53
N ARG A 227 5.04 5.11 13.23
CA ARG A 227 4.19 5.81 12.26
C ARG A 227 3.64 4.88 11.19
N PRO A 228 2.46 5.18 10.65
CA PRO A 228 1.87 4.39 9.58
C PRO A 228 2.65 4.62 8.27
N VAL A 229 2.95 3.51 7.61
CA VAL A 229 3.58 3.44 6.29
C VAL A 229 2.71 2.55 5.42
N LEU A 230 2.45 2.96 4.20
CA LEU A 230 1.73 2.17 3.23
C LEU A 230 2.74 1.42 2.34
N VAL A 231 2.51 0.13 2.16
CA VAL A 231 3.27 -0.73 1.26
C VAL A 231 2.37 -1.10 0.09
N SER A 232 2.86 -0.98 -1.13
CA SER A 232 2.11 -1.37 -2.33
C SER A 232 2.92 -2.29 -3.22
N GLY A 233 2.24 -3.22 -3.89
CA GLY A 233 2.77 -4.06 -4.96
C GLY A 233 2.10 -3.71 -6.28
N SER A 234 2.89 -3.67 -7.37
CA SER A 234 2.42 -3.24 -8.68
C SER A 234 2.94 -4.13 -9.80
N LEU A 235 2.21 -4.13 -10.92
CA LEU A 235 2.63 -4.79 -12.15
C LEU A 235 3.82 -4.06 -12.84
N ASP A 236 4.32 -2.96 -12.25
CA ASP A 236 5.61 -2.36 -12.64
C ASP A 236 6.83 -3.11 -12.04
N ASN A 237 6.64 -4.31 -11.49
CA ASN A 237 7.63 -5.20 -10.89
C ASN A 237 8.23 -4.69 -9.58
N THR A 238 7.68 -3.61 -9.01
CA THR A 238 8.21 -2.99 -7.79
C THR A 238 7.23 -3.05 -6.62
N LEU A 239 7.81 -2.99 -5.42
CA LEU A 239 7.06 -2.59 -4.23
C LEU A 239 7.50 -1.17 -3.86
N LYS A 240 6.57 -0.38 -3.35
CA LYS A 240 6.86 0.99 -2.89
C LYS A 240 6.40 1.19 -1.45
N LEU A 241 7.22 1.96 -0.71
CA LEU A 241 6.93 2.41 0.65
C LEU A 241 6.56 3.89 0.60
N TRP A 242 5.40 4.23 1.17
CA TRP A 242 4.83 5.57 1.08
C TRP A 242 4.69 6.20 2.46
N ASP A 243 5.06 7.45 2.56
CA ASP A 243 4.73 8.27 3.72
C ASP A 243 3.26 8.72 3.63
N VAL A 244 2.46 8.27 4.58
CA VAL A 244 1.02 8.59 4.64
C VAL A 244 0.75 10.08 4.80
N ARG A 245 1.67 10.85 5.38
CA ARG A 245 1.52 12.29 5.63
C ARG A 245 1.65 13.12 4.37
N THR A 246 2.61 12.75 3.53
CA THR A 246 2.97 13.53 2.34
C THR A 246 2.43 12.92 1.04
N GLY A 247 2.06 11.64 1.06
CA GLY A 247 1.71 10.89 -0.14
C GLY A 247 2.90 10.54 -1.02
N ARG A 248 4.14 10.79 -0.57
CA ARG A 248 5.36 10.52 -1.34
C ARG A 248 5.89 9.12 -1.13
N CYS A 249 6.40 8.54 -2.19
CA CYS A 249 7.20 7.33 -2.12
C CYS A 249 8.57 7.68 -1.58
N PHE A 250 8.96 7.13 -0.43
CA PHE A 250 10.28 7.35 0.15
C PHE A 250 11.25 6.20 -0.12
N HIS A 251 10.76 5.03 -0.51
CA HIS A 251 11.60 3.89 -0.86
C HIS A 251 10.92 2.97 -1.89
N THR A 252 11.73 2.42 -2.81
CA THR A 252 11.27 1.43 -3.80
C THR A 252 12.11 0.16 -3.66
N LEU A 253 11.45 -0.99 -3.54
CA LEU A 253 12.10 -2.29 -3.48
C LEU A 253 12.10 -2.90 -4.89
N PHE A 254 13.29 -3.14 -5.40
CA PHE A 254 13.53 -3.77 -6.69
C PHE A 254 14.00 -5.20 -6.49
N GLY A 255 13.62 -6.10 -7.41
CA GLY A 255 14.11 -7.47 -7.39
C GLY A 255 13.19 -8.50 -8.02
N HIS A 256 11.87 -8.26 -8.10
CA HIS A 256 11.02 -9.04 -8.97
C HIS A 256 11.29 -8.70 -10.42
N VAL A 257 11.20 -9.69 -11.31
CA VAL A 257 11.41 -9.52 -12.75
C VAL A 257 10.10 -9.38 -13.53
N GLU A 258 8.99 -9.69 -12.88
CA GLU A 258 7.64 -9.54 -13.40
C GLU A 258 6.72 -8.95 -12.32
N GLY A 259 5.48 -8.62 -12.69
CA GLY A 259 4.52 -7.90 -11.86
C GLY A 259 4.29 -8.52 -10.46
N VAL A 260 4.16 -7.66 -9.46
CA VAL A 260 3.83 -8.04 -8.08
C VAL A 260 2.32 -8.05 -7.91
N TRP A 261 1.77 -9.21 -7.59
CA TRP A 261 0.33 -9.41 -7.41
C TRP A 261 -0.15 -9.17 -5.99
N CYS A 262 0.62 -9.65 -5.02
CA CYS A 262 0.19 -9.60 -3.63
C CYS A 262 1.34 -9.22 -2.71
N VAL A 263 1.01 -8.46 -1.67
CA VAL A 263 1.93 -8.07 -0.60
C VAL A 263 1.29 -8.32 0.74
N ASP A 264 2.03 -8.90 1.67
CA ASP A 264 1.66 -8.96 3.08
C ASP A 264 2.83 -8.58 3.97
N CYS A 265 2.54 -8.10 5.18
CA CYS A 265 3.54 -7.55 6.09
C CYS A 265 3.23 -7.89 7.55
N ASP A 266 4.28 -8.16 8.31
CA ASP A 266 4.23 -8.23 9.77
C ASP A 266 5.10 -7.14 10.43
N THR A 267 5.45 -7.33 11.69
CA THR A 267 6.30 -6.39 12.43
C THR A 267 7.76 -6.42 12.00
N LEU A 268 8.22 -7.45 11.31
CA LEU A 268 9.62 -7.69 10.95
C LEU A 268 9.83 -7.77 9.45
N ARG A 269 8.83 -8.25 8.70
CA ARG A 269 8.99 -8.67 7.30
C ARG A 269 7.95 -8.07 6.40
N ILE A 270 8.32 -7.90 5.14
CA ILE A 270 7.42 -7.71 4.00
C ILE A 270 7.55 -8.96 3.14
N VAL A 271 6.45 -9.49 2.66
CA VAL A 271 6.43 -10.63 1.76
C VAL A 271 5.68 -10.26 0.50
N SER A 272 6.24 -10.58 -0.65
CA SER A 272 5.64 -10.28 -1.95
C SER A 272 5.55 -11.51 -2.82
N ALA A 273 4.44 -11.64 -3.54
CA ALA A 273 4.19 -12.68 -4.53
C ALA A 273 4.11 -12.07 -5.93
N SER A 274 4.72 -12.74 -6.91
CA SER A 274 4.87 -12.19 -8.25
C SER A 274 4.54 -13.18 -9.36
N HIS A 275 4.27 -12.62 -10.54
CA HIS A 275 4.12 -13.35 -11.78
C HIS A 275 5.40 -14.12 -12.15
N ASP A 276 6.57 -13.68 -11.69
CA ASP A 276 7.86 -14.37 -11.86
C ASP A 276 7.97 -15.73 -11.14
N ARG A 277 6.87 -16.22 -10.58
CA ARG A 277 6.71 -17.52 -9.89
C ARG A 277 7.47 -17.60 -8.56
N THR A 278 7.95 -16.46 -8.07
CA THR A 278 8.69 -16.39 -6.81
C THR A 278 7.93 -15.63 -5.75
N ILE A 279 8.30 -15.92 -4.51
CA ILE A 279 7.92 -15.13 -3.34
C ILE A 279 9.21 -14.55 -2.78
N LYS A 280 9.21 -13.26 -2.48
CA LYS A 280 10.36 -12.62 -1.84
C LYS A 280 10.01 -12.18 -0.43
N VAL A 281 10.95 -12.42 0.47
CA VAL A 281 10.89 -11.98 1.87
C VAL A 281 11.90 -10.86 2.04
N TRP A 282 11.42 -9.70 2.47
CA TRP A 282 12.20 -8.49 2.65
C TRP A 282 12.26 -8.16 4.13
N ASP A 283 13.44 -7.77 4.58
CA ASP A 283 13.59 -7.17 5.90
C ASP A 283 12.96 -5.77 5.91
N ARG A 284 12.08 -5.54 6.86
CA ARG A 284 11.31 -4.29 6.92
C ARG A 284 12.16 -3.08 7.31
N ASP A 285 13.18 -3.28 8.13
CA ASP A 285 14.01 -2.18 8.65
C ASP A 285 15.13 -1.78 7.67
N THR A 286 15.59 -2.71 6.84
CA THR A 286 16.65 -2.47 5.86
C THR A 286 16.13 -2.38 4.42
N ALA A 287 14.90 -2.82 4.18
CA ALA A 287 14.27 -2.96 2.86
C ALA A 287 15.07 -3.87 1.89
N GLN A 288 15.92 -4.76 2.43
CA GLN A 288 16.71 -5.71 1.65
C GLN A 288 15.97 -7.03 1.47
N CYS A 289 16.04 -7.60 0.27
CA CYS A 289 15.56 -8.95 0.02
C CYS A 289 16.45 -9.95 0.75
N GLN A 290 15.89 -10.67 1.72
CA GLN A 290 16.60 -11.68 2.50
C GLN A 290 16.53 -13.04 1.84
N ILE A 291 15.34 -13.42 1.35
CA ILE A 291 15.08 -14.76 0.81
C ILE A 291 14.22 -14.65 -0.43
N THR A 292 14.53 -15.48 -1.42
CA THR A 292 13.65 -15.73 -2.56
C THR A 292 13.20 -17.19 -2.49
N LEU A 293 11.90 -17.42 -2.33
CA LEU A 293 11.29 -18.73 -2.29
C LEU A 293 10.90 -19.14 -3.70
N VAL A 294 11.45 -20.24 -4.18
CA VAL A 294 11.23 -20.80 -5.51
C VAL A 294 10.57 -22.16 -5.36
N GLY A 295 9.52 -22.41 -6.11
CA GLY A 295 8.82 -23.69 -6.04
C GLY A 295 7.56 -23.74 -6.89
N HIS A 296 6.81 -22.64 -6.98
CA HIS A 296 5.65 -22.57 -7.86
C HIS A 296 6.05 -22.66 -9.34
N ARG A 297 5.17 -23.24 -10.15
CA ARG A 297 5.40 -23.46 -11.60
C ARG A 297 4.80 -22.35 -12.46
N ARG A 298 3.87 -21.57 -11.88
CA ARG A 298 3.19 -20.44 -12.52
C ARG A 298 3.18 -19.24 -11.59
N ALA A 299 2.55 -18.15 -12.02
CA ALA A 299 2.40 -16.94 -11.26
C ALA A 299 1.91 -17.19 -9.83
N VAL A 300 2.52 -16.55 -8.85
CA VAL A 300 2.05 -16.55 -7.47
C VAL A 300 1.13 -15.34 -7.30
N THR A 301 -0.16 -15.60 -7.16
CA THR A 301 -1.19 -14.55 -7.18
C THR A 301 -1.57 -14.05 -5.79
N THR A 302 -1.32 -14.85 -4.76
CA THR A 302 -1.66 -14.47 -3.39
C THR A 302 -0.61 -14.97 -2.41
N VAL A 303 -0.42 -14.21 -1.35
CA VAL A 303 0.43 -14.56 -0.22
C VAL A 303 -0.22 -14.08 1.08
N ALA A 304 -0.09 -14.86 2.13
CA ALA A 304 -0.49 -14.49 3.48
C ALA A 304 0.67 -14.83 4.44
N LEU A 305 0.98 -13.90 5.31
CA LEU A 305 2.06 -14.01 6.28
C LEU A 305 1.49 -14.28 7.67
N GLY A 306 1.91 -15.38 8.28
CA GLY A 306 1.68 -15.69 9.68
C GLY A 306 2.96 -15.56 10.50
N ASP A 307 2.87 -15.82 11.79
CA ASP A 307 4.00 -15.65 12.71
C ASP A 307 5.21 -16.53 12.34
N ASP A 308 4.96 -17.79 11.98
CA ASP A 308 5.97 -18.81 11.68
C ASP A 308 5.92 -19.33 10.25
N LYS A 309 4.96 -18.89 9.43
CA LYS A 309 4.68 -19.45 8.11
C LYS A 309 4.28 -18.40 7.09
N ILE A 310 4.56 -18.70 5.82
CA ILE A 310 3.98 -18.04 4.67
C ILE A 310 3.07 -19.04 3.97
N LEU A 311 1.88 -18.61 3.61
CA LEU A 311 0.98 -19.33 2.72
C LEU A 311 1.01 -18.66 1.36
N SER A 312 1.06 -19.44 0.29
CA SER A 312 1.01 -18.91 -1.07
C SER A 312 0.06 -19.71 -1.94
N GLY A 313 -0.68 -18.99 -2.81
CA GLY A 313 -1.51 -19.57 -3.85
C GLY A 313 -1.01 -19.17 -5.23
N SER A 314 -1.10 -20.07 -6.18
CA SER A 314 -0.56 -19.87 -7.52
C SER A 314 -1.51 -20.38 -8.60
N ASP A 315 -1.34 -19.86 -9.82
CA ASP A 315 -2.03 -20.32 -11.03
C ASP A 315 -1.63 -21.75 -11.44
N ASP A 316 -0.65 -22.36 -10.76
CA ASP A 316 -0.34 -23.78 -10.92
C ASP A 316 -1.34 -24.72 -10.24
N GLY A 317 -2.31 -24.13 -9.51
CA GLY A 317 -3.34 -24.86 -8.78
C GLY A 317 -2.91 -25.32 -7.39
N ASP A 318 -1.67 -25.04 -6.98
CA ASP A 318 -1.14 -25.44 -5.69
C ASP A 318 -1.26 -24.31 -4.65
N VAL A 319 -1.52 -24.69 -3.41
CA VAL A 319 -1.29 -23.88 -2.22
C VAL A 319 -0.06 -24.43 -1.50
N ARG A 320 0.90 -23.56 -1.18
CA ARG A 320 2.13 -23.95 -0.49
C ARG A 320 2.26 -23.27 0.87
N VAL A 321 2.85 -24.02 1.79
CA VAL A 321 3.18 -23.58 3.15
C VAL A 321 4.70 -23.54 3.28
N TRP A 322 5.25 -22.38 3.62
CA TRP A 322 6.67 -22.16 3.84
C TRP A 322 6.89 -21.87 5.32
N SER A 323 7.70 -22.67 6.00
CA SER A 323 7.98 -22.50 7.44
C SER A 323 9.29 -21.78 7.65
N PHE A 324 9.31 -20.84 8.60
CA PHE A 324 10.53 -20.17 9.06
C PHE A 324 11.29 -20.99 10.11
N CYS A 325 10.62 -21.99 10.71
CA CYS A 325 11.22 -22.86 11.72
C CYS A 325 12.11 -23.92 11.05
N THR A 326 13.26 -24.21 11.67
CA THR A 326 14.09 -25.34 11.29
C THR A 326 13.38 -26.65 11.67
N PRO A 327 13.66 -27.78 10.99
CA PRO A 327 13.09 -29.08 11.37
C PRO A 327 13.37 -29.48 12.83
N GLU A 328 14.41 -28.94 13.43
CA GLU A 328 14.80 -29.19 14.83
C GLU A 328 13.90 -28.50 15.85
N ASP A 329 13.25 -27.38 15.46
CA ASP A 329 12.30 -26.64 16.30
C ASP A 329 10.88 -27.22 16.24
N ALA A 330 10.61 -28.10 15.30
CA ALA A 330 9.34 -28.80 15.17
C ALA A 330 9.23 -29.86 16.29
N LYS A 331 8.58 -29.50 17.41
CA LYS A 331 8.16 -30.51 18.38
C LYS A 331 7.44 -31.64 17.63
N PRO A 332 7.82 -32.92 17.86
CA PRO A 332 7.13 -34.03 17.22
C PRO A 332 5.65 -33.93 17.58
N MET A 333 4.82 -33.78 16.55
CA MET A 333 3.38 -33.86 16.72
C MET A 333 3.04 -35.20 17.37
N PRO A 334 2.21 -35.26 18.41
CA PRO A 334 1.74 -36.53 18.92
C PRO A 334 1.06 -37.28 17.76
N PRO A 335 1.24 -38.59 17.65
CA PRO A 335 0.68 -39.38 16.57
C PRO A 335 -0.84 -39.13 16.54
N THR A 336 -1.29 -38.45 15.49
CA THR A 336 -2.71 -38.31 15.21
C THR A 336 -3.26 -39.70 14.98
N SER A 337 -4.08 -40.17 15.90
CA SER A 337 -4.92 -41.33 15.71
C SER A 337 -5.71 -41.11 14.41
N THR A 338 -5.37 -41.86 13.38
CA THR A 338 -6.10 -41.90 12.11
C THR A 338 -7.48 -42.47 12.35
N SER A 339 -8.42 -41.60 12.72
CA SER A 339 -9.84 -41.89 12.52
C SER A 339 -10.17 -41.47 11.10
N THR A 340 -10.10 -42.42 10.20
CA THR A 340 -10.64 -42.30 8.84
C THR A 340 -12.15 -42.20 8.91
N HIS A 341 -12.65 -41.00 9.13
CA HIS A 341 -14.04 -40.64 8.80
C HIS A 341 -14.06 -40.24 7.33
N THR A 342 -14.17 -41.25 6.46
CA THR A 342 -14.66 -41.06 5.10
C THR A 342 -16.11 -40.61 5.20
N LEU A 343 -16.33 -39.31 5.03
CA LEU A 343 -17.66 -38.80 4.73
C LEU A 343 -17.99 -39.27 3.30
N PRO A 344 -19.14 -39.94 3.07
CA PRO A 344 -19.53 -40.30 1.73
C PRO A 344 -19.82 -39.02 0.94
N CYS A 345 -19.06 -38.82 -0.18
CA CYS A 345 -19.45 -37.86 -1.19
C CYS A 345 -20.79 -38.31 -1.79
N THR A 346 -21.87 -37.72 -1.33
CA THR A 346 -23.14 -37.77 -2.07
C THR A 346 -22.94 -36.92 -3.31
N ALA A 347 -22.94 -37.56 -4.46
CA ALA A 347 -22.91 -36.89 -5.77
C ALA A 347 -24.06 -35.88 -5.83
N ALA A 348 -23.70 -34.60 -5.98
CA ALA A 348 -24.70 -33.56 -6.24
C ALA A 348 -25.38 -33.88 -7.57
N SER A 349 -26.71 -33.90 -7.55
CA SER A 349 -27.53 -34.01 -8.73
C SER A 349 -27.26 -32.88 -9.71
N PRO A 350 -27.19 -33.10 -10.99
CA PRO A 350 -26.99 -32.03 -11.98
C PRO A 350 -28.09 -30.98 -11.89
N PRO A 351 -27.76 -29.71 -12.12
CA PRO A 351 -28.79 -28.65 -12.11
C PRO A 351 -29.85 -28.88 -13.20
N PRO A 352 -31.09 -28.43 -12.97
CA PRO A 352 -32.17 -28.60 -13.96
C PRO A 352 -31.86 -27.79 -15.25
N PRO A 353 -32.33 -28.26 -16.42
CA PRO A 353 -32.08 -27.60 -17.69
C PRO A 353 -32.73 -26.21 -17.72
N ILE A 354 -32.01 -25.23 -18.27
CA ILE A 354 -32.48 -23.86 -18.48
C ILE A 354 -33.65 -23.90 -19.50
N PRO A 355 -34.80 -23.28 -19.21
CA PRO A 355 -35.92 -23.22 -20.18
C PRO A 355 -35.51 -22.36 -21.40
N PRO A 356 -35.99 -22.71 -22.59
CA PRO A 356 -35.67 -21.98 -23.81
C PRO A 356 -36.21 -20.56 -23.75
N THR A 357 -35.38 -19.57 -24.05
CA THR A 357 -35.76 -18.17 -24.25
C THR A 357 -36.69 -18.09 -25.44
N MET A 358 -37.95 -17.70 -25.22
CA MET A 358 -38.84 -17.29 -26.31
C MET A 358 -38.33 -15.95 -26.85
N ASN A 359 -37.93 -15.98 -28.14
CA ASN A 359 -37.79 -14.78 -28.96
C ASN A 359 -39.18 -14.24 -29.25
N ALA A 360 -39.41 -12.98 -28.92
CA ALA A 360 -40.41 -12.11 -29.54
C ALA A 360 -39.87 -10.68 -29.55
#